data_58d6714941860e92015e470a77a8b8c7
#
_entry.id   58d6714941860e92015e470a77a8b8c7
#
_cell.length_a   1.000
_cell.length_b   1.000
_cell.length_c   1.000
_cell.angle_alpha   90.00
_cell.angle_beta   90.00
_cell.angle_gamma   90.00
#
_symmetry.space_group_name_H-M   'P 1'
#
loop_
_entity.id
_entity.type
_entity.pdbx_description
1 polymer ?
#
loop_
_entity_poly.entity_id
_entity_poly.type
_entity_poly.pdbx_seq_one_letter_code
_entity_poly.pdbx_strand_id
1 'polypeptide(L)'
;MYPRPLVDIMKPGRNDPCPCGSGEKYKKCCGGTIAIAAIAPAPAAHAGRICGECVTCCGGWVAGNMLGHEVKPGSPCPFVRAEGCSVYERRPTNPCKNFVCGWLLADSPFPDEFRPDKLGVIFVRIAWRGRPAWILVSAGRDPDEQLLEWMRRYSMSTGAPFFYAQAGEKFGFGPVEFQQEMLAKTQRGEPTW
;
A
#
# COMPACT_ATOMS: atom_id res chain seq x y z
N MET A 1 -6.03 -11.23 -36.71
CA MET A 1 -5.06 -10.56 -35.84
C MET A 1 -5.26 -9.05 -36.03
N TYR A 2 -6.13 -8.41 -35.23
CA TYR A 2 -6.43 -7.00 -35.36
C TYR A 2 -5.70 -6.25 -34.22
N PRO A 3 -4.89 -5.23 -34.53
CA PRO A 3 -4.30 -4.40 -33.49
C PRO A 3 -5.40 -3.55 -32.84
N ARG A 4 -5.53 -3.62 -31.52
CA ARG A 4 -6.35 -2.67 -30.75
C ARG A 4 -5.72 -1.29 -30.88
N PRO A 5 -6.50 -0.23 -31.15
CA PRO A 5 -5.98 1.12 -31.18
C PRO A 5 -5.48 1.51 -29.77
N LEU A 6 -4.29 2.09 -29.70
CA LEU A 6 -3.80 2.79 -28.52
C LEU A 6 -4.80 3.90 -28.21
N VAL A 7 -5.51 3.76 -27.11
CA VAL A 7 -6.34 4.85 -26.59
C VAL A 7 -5.39 5.92 -26.08
N ASP A 8 -5.31 7.00 -26.81
CA ASP A 8 -4.60 8.21 -26.43
C ASP A 8 -5.28 8.75 -25.16
N ILE A 9 -4.68 8.53 -24.01
CA ILE A 9 -5.23 8.98 -22.72
C ILE A 9 -4.94 10.49 -22.65
N MET A 10 -5.81 11.26 -23.30
CA MET A 10 -5.79 12.72 -23.20
C MET A 10 -5.94 13.12 -21.73
N LYS A 11 -5.04 14.01 -21.26
CA LYS A 11 -5.18 14.62 -19.92
C LYS A 11 -6.57 15.23 -19.81
N PRO A 12 -7.34 14.88 -18.77
CA PRO A 12 -8.68 15.44 -18.60
C PRO A 12 -8.59 16.96 -18.47
N GLY A 13 -9.46 17.66 -19.16
CA GLY A 13 -9.59 19.11 -19.05
C GLY A 13 -10.07 19.50 -17.65
N ARG A 14 -9.78 20.73 -17.22
CA ARG A 14 -10.18 21.23 -15.89
C ARG A 14 -11.66 21.03 -15.55
N ASN A 15 -12.52 21.07 -16.57
CA ASN A 15 -13.97 20.99 -16.42
C ASN A 15 -14.55 19.61 -16.76
N ASP A 16 -13.72 18.65 -17.20
CA ASP A 16 -14.18 17.31 -17.55
C ASP A 16 -14.57 16.51 -16.30
N PRO A 17 -15.43 15.50 -16.43
CA PRO A 17 -15.72 14.57 -15.35
C PRO A 17 -14.41 13.95 -14.83
N CYS A 18 -14.28 13.84 -13.51
CA CYS A 18 -13.08 13.27 -12.92
C CYS A 18 -12.99 11.79 -13.25
N PRO A 19 -11.83 11.30 -13.79
CA PRO A 19 -11.66 9.89 -14.12
C PRO A 19 -11.67 8.95 -12.92
N CYS A 20 -11.64 9.48 -11.68
CA CYS A 20 -11.77 8.68 -10.46
C CYS A 20 -13.21 8.16 -10.20
N GLY A 21 -14.18 8.52 -11.03
CA GLY A 21 -15.57 8.07 -10.88
C GLY A 21 -16.40 8.83 -9.85
N SER A 22 -15.88 9.91 -9.25
CA SER A 22 -16.59 10.71 -8.23
C SER A 22 -17.80 11.50 -8.76
N GLY A 23 -17.98 11.60 -10.07
CA GLY A 23 -19.01 12.44 -10.70
C GLY A 23 -18.71 13.94 -10.68
N GLU A 24 -17.67 14.37 -9.98
CA GLU A 24 -17.25 15.77 -9.90
C GLU A 24 -16.35 16.17 -11.07
N LYS A 25 -16.31 17.48 -11.37
CA LYS A 25 -15.37 18.02 -12.37
C LYS A 25 -13.92 17.84 -11.91
N TYR A 26 -13.01 17.50 -12.82
CA TYR A 26 -11.59 17.23 -12.51
C TYR A 26 -10.95 18.32 -11.62
N LYS A 27 -11.21 19.61 -11.89
CA LYS A 27 -10.72 20.75 -11.08
C LYS A 27 -11.22 20.79 -9.63
N LYS A 28 -12.35 20.14 -9.35
CA LYS A 28 -12.96 20.07 -8.01
C LYS A 28 -12.67 18.75 -7.30
N CYS A 29 -12.03 17.84 -7.99
CA CYS A 29 -11.64 16.53 -7.49
C CYS A 29 -10.12 16.34 -7.61
N CYS A 30 -9.64 15.41 -8.40
CA CYS A 30 -8.21 15.06 -8.49
C CYS A 30 -7.32 16.15 -9.10
N GLY A 31 -7.89 17.12 -9.83
CA GLY A 31 -7.17 18.26 -10.45
C GLY A 31 -7.32 19.59 -9.71
N GLY A 32 -8.03 19.63 -8.60
CA GLY A 32 -8.23 20.85 -7.80
C GLY A 32 -7.18 21.03 -6.72
N THR A 33 -6.69 22.27 -6.55
CA THR A 33 -6.04 22.67 -5.30
C THR A 33 -7.19 22.84 -4.29
N ILE A 34 -7.51 21.81 -3.53
CA ILE A 34 -8.49 21.91 -2.46
C ILE A 34 -7.84 22.73 -1.36
N ALA A 35 -8.42 23.88 -1.03
CA ALA A 35 -8.18 24.53 0.24
C ALA A 35 -8.62 23.54 1.31
N ILE A 36 -7.66 22.87 1.93
CA ILE A 36 -7.88 21.87 2.96
C ILE A 36 -8.37 22.61 4.18
N ALA A 37 -9.70 22.58 4.43
CA ALA A 37 -10.17 22.76 5.79
C ALA A 37 -9.44 21.70 6.61
N ALA A 38 -8.67 22.15 7.59
CA ALA A 38 -7.79 21.30 8.39
C ALA A 38 -8.61 20.17 9.03
N ILE A 39 -8.57 19.00 8.39
CA ILE A 39 -8.88 17.77 9.12
C ILE A 39 -7.69 17.57 10.02
N ALA A 40 -7.95 17.58 11.33
CA ALA A 40 -6.95 17.42 12.35
C ALA A 40 -5.94 16.32 11.99
N PRO A 41 -4.63 16.55 12.23
CA PRO A 41 -3.63 15.53 12.02
C PRO A 41 -4.07 14.26 12.76
N ALA A 42 -3.90 13.13 12.08
CA ALA A 42 -4.10 11.84 12.71
C ALA A 42 -3.40 11.80 14.07
N PRO A 43 -4.01 11.17 15.08
CA PRO A 43 -3.48 11.18 16.42
C PRO A 43 -2.05 10.71 16.47
N ALA A 44 -1.33 11.31 17.39
CA ALA A 44 0.08 11.09 17.67
C ALA A 44 0.51 9.63 17.58
N ALA A 45 1.72 9.49 17.04
CA ALA A 45 2.60 8.34 17.10
C ALA A 45 2.06 7.16 17.92
N HIS A 46 1.80 6.04 17.24
CA HIS A 46 1.57 4.75 17.88
C HIS A 46 2.91 4.22 18.45
N ALA A 47 3.57 5.04 19.26
CA ALA A 47 4.77 4.67 19.97
C ALA A 47 4.46 3.46 20.85
N GLY A 48 5.10 2.33 20.56
CA GLY A 48 4.92 1.08 21.31
C GLY A 48 4.20 -0.05 20.57
N ARG A 49 3.77 0.12 19.32
CA ARG A 49 3.30 -1.02 18.54
C ARG A 49 4.40 -2.02 18.29
N ILE A 50 4.09 -3.29 18.49
CA ILE A 50 4.94 -4.44 18.17
C ILE A 50 4.17 -5.40 17.27
N CYS A 51 4.88 -6.26 16.54
CA CYS A 51 4.21 -7.31 15.76
C CYS A 51 3.35 -8.21 16.67
N GLY A 52 3.86 -8.53 17.88
CA GLY A 52 3.15 -9.45 18.78
C GLY A 52 2.82 -10.75 18.07
N GLU A 53 1.57 -11.13 18.10
CA GLU A 53 1.03 -12.32 17.43
C GLU A 53 0.85 -12.14 15.91
N CYS A 54 0.95 -10.92 15.40
CA CYS A 54 0.81 -10.66 13.96
C CYS A 54 2.03 -11.18 13.20
N VAL A 55 1.82 -12.21 12.42
CA VAL A 55 2.83 -12.86 11.57
C VAL A 55 2.50 -12.76 10.08
N THR A 56 1.58 -11.92 9.71
CA THR A 56 1.06 -11.82 8.33
C THR A 56 2.17 -11.66 7.30
N CYS A 57 3.11 -10.72 7.48
CA CYS A 57 4.22 -10.54 6.56
C CYS A 57 5.15 -11.77 6.49
N CYS A 58 5.33 -12.49 7.60
CA CYS A 58 6.13 -13.72 7.67
C CYS A 58 5.41 -14.93 7.08
N GLY A 59 4.11 -14.83 6.83
CA GLY A 59 3.26 -15.87 6.24
C GLY A 59 3.49 -16.10 4.74
N GLY A 60 4.59 -15.56 4.16
CA GLY A 60 4.94 -15.77 2.75
C GLY A 60 4.85 -14.51 1.88
N TRP A 61 5.03 -13.34 2.47
CA TRP A 61 4.96 -12.06 1.74
C TRP A 61 6.28 -11.28 1.76
N VAL A 62 7.24 -11.70 2.57
CA VAL A 62 8.58 -11.11 2.64
C VAL A 62 9.59 -12.11 2.10
N ALA A 63 10.50 -11.64 1.25
CA ALA A 63 11.57 -12.45 0.67
C ALA A 63 12.91 -12.20 1.35
N GLY A 64 13.75 -13.22 1.46
CA GLY A 64 15.11 -13.12 1.96
C GLY A 64 15.63 -14.38 2.62
N ASN A 65 16.79 -14.30 3.25
CA ASN A 65 17.38 -15.41 4.00
C ASN A 65 17.12 -15.26 5.50
N MET A 66 16.42 -16.24 6.07
CA MET A 66 16.06 -16.30 7.48
C MET A 66 16.92 -17.35 8.17
N LEU A 67 18.07 -16.95 8.71
CA LEU A 67 18.96 -17.86 9.46
C LEU A 67 19.31 -19.14 8.67
N GLY A 68 19.68 -19.00 7.40
CA GLY A 68 19.99 -20.10 6.50
C GLY A 68 18.81 -20.66 5.70
N HIS A 69 17.59 -20.25 5.98
CA HIS A 69 16.39 -20.63 5.22
C HIS A 69 16.00 -19.54 4.22
N GLU A 70 15.93 -19.90 2.95
CA GLU A 70 15.40 -19.02 1.94
C GLU A 70 13.86 -18.92 2.10
N VAL A 71 13.35 -17.70 2.28
CA VAL A 71 11.92 -17.40 2.25
C VAL A 71 11.60 -16.52 1.04
N LYS A 72 10.47 -16.77 0.45
CA LYS A 72 9.99 -16.09 -0.77
C LYS A 72 8.48 -15.98 -0.78
N PRO A 73 7.90 -15.11 -1.61
CA PRO A 73 6.45 -15.03 -1.77
C PRO A 73 5.82 -16.40 -2.02
N GLY A 74 4.75 -16.70 -1.27
CA GLY A 74 4.07 -17.99 -1.28
C GLY A 74 4.70 -19.07 -0.38
N SER A 75 5.83 -18.79 0.29
CA SER A 75 6.49 -19.74 1.20
C SER A 75 6.59 -19.12 2.60
N PRO A 76 5.81 -19.59 3.58
CA PRO A 76 5.88 -19.07 4.95
C PRO A 76 7.27 -19.25 5.57
N CYS A 77 7.65 -18.30 6.41
CA CYS A 77 8.86 -18.39 7.18
C CYS A 77 8.81 -19.59 8.14
N PRO A 78 9.86 -20.46 8.20
CA PRO A 78 9.86 -21.66 9.05
C PRO A 78 9.85 -21.36 10.55
N PHE A 79 10.07 -20.11 10.95
CA PHE A 79 10.05 -19.68 12.35
C PHE A 79 8.71 -19.11 12.81
N VAL A 80 7.70 -19.08 11.94
CA VAL A 80 6.33 -18.66 12.30
C VAL A 80 5.69 -19.70 13.19
N ARG A 81 5.02 -19.25 14.26
CA ARG A 81 4.22 -20.04 15.19
C ARG A 81 2.90 -19.34 15.42
N ALA A 82 1.96 -20.01 16.05
CA ALA A 82 0.64 -19.41 16.38
C ALA A 82 0.78 -18.17 17.26
N GLU A 83 1.78 -18.19 18.16
CA GLU A 83 2.02 -17.11 19.13
C GLU A 83 2.96 -16.02 18.58
N GLY A 84 3.39 -16.10 17.31
CA GLY A 84 4.29 -15.14 16.71
C GLY A 84 5.56 -15.76 16.13
N CYS A 85 6.65 -14.99 16.12
CA CYS A 85 7.93 -15.43 15.60
C CYS A 85 8.77 -16.09 16.70
N SER A 86 9.12 -17.39 16.57
CA SER A 86 9.92 -18.13 17.56
C SER A 86 11.37 -17.63 17.72
N VAL A 87 11.85 -16.79 16.80
CA VAL A 87 13.20 -16.21 16.82
C VAL A 87 13.17 -14.69 16.84
N TYR A 88 12.08 -14.07 17.32
CA TYR A 88 11.84 -12.63 17.21
C TYR A 88 13.06 -11.79 17.67
N GLU A 89 13.64 -12.10 18.83
CA GLU A 89 14.77 -11.36 19.37
C GLU A 89 16.08 -11.55 18.54
N ARG A 90 16.24 -12.72 17.93
CA ARG A 90 17.42 -13.10 17.14
C ARG A 90 17.19 -12.98 15.63
N ARG A 91 16.07 -12.36 15.21
CA ARG A 91 15.75 -12.23 13.79
C ARG A 91 16.85 -11.47 13.05
N PRO A 92 17.18 -11.87 11.80
CA PRO A 92 18.20 -11.21 11.01
C PRO A 92 17.83 -9.77 10.65
N THR A 93 18.84 -8.95 10.36
CA THR A 93 18.61 -7.58 9.92
C THR A 93 17.82 -7.56 8.60
N ASN A 94 18.25 -8.34 7.61
CA ASN A 94 17.54 -8.46 6.34
C ASN A 94 16.94 -9.87 6.21
N PRO A 95 15.64 -9.96 5.93
CA PRO A 95 14.69 -8.89 5.72
C PRO A 95 13.97 -8.40 7.01
N CYS A 96 14.06 -9.15 8.11
CA CYS A 96 13.14 -9.03 9.24
C CYS A 96 13.14 -7.68 9.95
N LYS A 97 14.34 -7.09 10.18
CA LYS A 97 14.46 -5.80 10.85
C LYS A 97 14.36 -4.63 9.86
N ASN A 98 14.79 -4.86 8.61
CA ASN A 98 14.72 -3.84 7.56
C ASN A 98 13.31 -3.66 7.00
N PHE A 99 12.52 -4.74 6.96
CA PHE A 99 11.13 -4.63 6.58
C PHE A 99 10.30 -4.18 7.78
N VAL A 100 9.78 -2.97 7.70
CA VAL A 100 8.85 -2.44 8.69
C VAL A 100 7.49 -2.26 8.02
N CYS A 101 6.51 -3.03 8.48
CA CYS A 101 5.13 -2.87 8.04
C CYS A 101 4.64 -1.45 8.30
N GLY A 102 3.92 -0.85 7.36
CA GLY A 102 3.42 0.50 7.48
C GLY A 102 2.56 0.73 8.74
N TRP A 103 1.87 -0.30 9.22
CA TRP A 103 1.12 -0.23 10.47
C TRP A 103 2.02 -0.06 11.71
N LEU A 104 3.26 -0.58 11.67
CA LEU A 104 4.23 -0.49 12.77
C LEU A 104 5.06 0.81 12.79
N LEU A 105 5.03 1.59 11.73
CA LEU A 105 5.80 2.82 11.69
C LEU A 105 5.40 3.75 12.84
N ALA A 106 6.36 4.43 13.43
CA ALA A 106 6.11 5.38 14.52
C ALA A 106 5.16 6.52 14.10
N ASP A 107 5.23 6.92 12.83
CA ASP A 107 4.37 7.90 12.18
C ASP A 107 3.26 7.24 11.34
N SER A 108 2.88 6.01 11.67
CA SER A 108 1.83 5.28 10.96
C SER A 108 0.51 6.05 10.99
N PRO A 109 -0.15 6.28 9.85
CA PRO A 109 -1.47 6.89 9.84
C PRO A 109 -2.59 5.90 10.14
N PHE A 110 -2.29 4.59 10.16
CA PHE A 110 -3.27 3.52 10.20
C PHE A 110 -3.80 3.29 11.62
N PRO A 111 -5.12 3.19 11.83
CA PRO A 111 -5.70 2.85 13.12
C PRO A 111 -5.41 1.40 13.54
N ASP A 112 -5.70 1.05 14.79
CA ASP A 112 -5.37 -0.27 15.36
C ASP A 112 -6.14 -1.42 14.73
N GLU A 113 -7.34 -1.16 14.26
CA GLU A 113 -8.15 -2.12 13.52
C GLU A 113 -7.55 -2.50 12.16
N PHE A 114 -6.62 -1.70 11.63
CA PHE A 114 -5.93 -1.96 10.37
C PHE A 114 -4.66 -2.82 10.55
N ARG A 115 -4.51 -3.49 11.68
CA ARG A 115 -3.43 -4.46 11.86
C ARG A 115 -3.54 -5.56 10.78
N PRO A 116 -2.44 -5.92 10.10
CA PRO A 116 -2.48 -6.78 8.92
C PRO A 116 -3.13 -8.15 9.12
N ASP A 117 -3.01 -8.73 10.29
CA ASP A 117 -3.66 -10.02 10.61
C ASP A 117 -5.20 -9.93 10.69
N LYS A 118 -5.73 -8.75 10.99
CA LYS A 118 -7.16 -8.49 11.00
C LYS A 118 -7.69 -8.22 9.59
N LEU A 119 -6.96 -7.41 8.82
CA LEU A 119 -7.36 -7.03 7.46
C LEU A 119 -7.00 -8.06 6.39
N GLY A 120 -5.92 -8.82 6.56
CA GLY A 120 -5.31 -9.60 5.47
C GLY A 120 -4.61 -8.73 4.43
N VAL A 121 -4.22 -7.51 4.79
CA VAL A 121 -3.51 -6.55 3.92
C VAL A 121 -2.30 -5.99 4.65
N ILE A 122 -1.14 -5.99 3.97
CA ILE A 122 0.10 -5.40 4.47
C ILE A 122 0.28 -4.02 3.82
N PHE A 123 0.61 -3.03 4.63
CA PHE A 123 0.94 -1.68 4.15
C PHE A 123 2.44 -1.56 3.98
N VAL A 124 2.90 -1.24 2.78
CA VAL A 124 4.31 -0.98 2.49
C VAL A 124 4.50 0.48 2.12
N ARG A 125 5.33 1.16 2.89
CA ARG A 125 5.68 2.55 2.60
C ARG A 125 6.79 2.59 1.57
N ILE A 126 6.58 3.35 0.51
CA ILE A 126 7.61 3.64 -0.50
C ILE A 126 7.82 5.15 -0.61
N ALA A 127 8.90 5.54 -1.25
CA ALA A 127 9.13 6.92 -1.66
C ALA A 127 8.81 7.06 -3.15
N TRP A 128 7.90 7.97 -3.47
CA TRP A 128 7.63 8.35 -4.85
C TRP A 128 7.92 9.84 -5.02
N ARG A 129 8.92 10.16 -5.85
CA ARG A 129 9.40 11.54 -6.07
C ARG A 129 9.68 12.30 -4.77
N GLY A 130 10.32 11.59 -3.80
CA GLY A 130 10.66 12.15 -2.49
C GLY A 130 9.50 12.30 -1.50
N ARG A 131 8.30 11.83 -1.85
CA ARG A 131 7.10 11.90 -1.00
C ARG A 131 6.65 10.49 -0.59
N PRO A 132 6.02 10.33 0.57
CA PRO A 132 5.45 9.04 0.95
C PRO A 132 4.39 8.58 -0.04
N ALA A 133 4.42 7.28 -0.35
CA ALA A 133 3.36 6.59 -1.09
C ALA A 133 3.17 5.20 -0.47
N TRP A 134 2.07 4.54 -0.75
CA TRP A 134 1.71 3.28 -0.13
C TRP A 134 1.44 2.19 -1.15
N ILE A 135 1.91 0.98 -0.84
CA ILE A 135 1.50 -0.23 -1.53
C ILE A 135 0.67 -1.06 -0.56
N LEU A 136 -0.52 -1.43 -0.96
CA LEU A 136 -1.38 -2.36 -0.23
C LEU A 136 -1.16 -3.75 -0.83
N VAL A 137 -0.54 -4.63 -0.06
CA VAL A 137 -0.25 -6.00 -0.47
C VAL A 137 -1.32 -6.92 0.09
N SER A 138 -2.10 -7.55 -0.78
CA SER A 138 -3.08 -8.58 -0.40
C SER A 138 -2.36 -9.76 0.23
N ALA A 139 -2.60 -10.01 1.50
CA ALA A 139 -1.94 -11.05 2.30
C ALA A 139 -2.99 -12.00 2.91
N GLY A 140 -3.73 -12.64 2.02
CA GLY A 140 -4.82 -13.54 2.33
C GLY A 140 -6.20 -12.98 1.99
N ARG A 141 -6.37 -11.67 1.94
CA ARG A 141 -7.59 -11.00 1.46
C ARG A 141 -7.22 -9.79 0.64
N ASP A 142 -8.03 -9.46 -0.34
CA ASP A 142 -7.93 -8.19 -1.05
C ASP A 142 -8.42 -7.04 -0.18
N PRO A 143 -7.92 -5.80 -0.41
CA PRO A 143 -8.46 -4.61 0.22
C PRO A 143 -9.98 -4.52 0.01
N ASP A 144 -10.74 -4.42 1.07
CA ASP A 144 -12.18 -4.23 1.01
C ASP A 144 -12.54 -2.75 0.76
N GLU A 145 -13.81 -2.50 0.49
CA GLU A 145 -14.29 -1.15 0.17
C GLU A 145 -14.13 -0.18 1.35
N GLN A 146 -14.25 -0.66 2.59
CA GLN A 146 -14.06 0.18 3.78
C GLN A 146 -12.62 0.68 3.89
N LEU A 147 -11.64 -0.21 3.68
CA LEU A 147 -10.23 0.14 3.65
C LEU A 147 -9.92 1.08 2.49
N LEU A 148 -10.43 0.78 1.29
CA LEU A 148 -10.18 1.59 0.10
C LEU A 148 -10.77 2.99 0.24
N GLU A 149 -11.95 3.14 0.80
CA GLU A 149 -12.54 4.44 1.07
C GLU A 149 -11.74 5.25 2.10
N TRP A 150 -11.25 4.59 3.16
CA TRP A 150 -10.35 5.22 4.12
C TRP A 150 -9.05 5.68 3.44
N MET A 151 -8.45 4.84 2.60
CA MET A 151 -7.23 5.14 1.86
C MET A 151 -7.42 6.29 0.87
N ARG A 152 -8.56 6.35 0.18
CA ARG A 152 -8.89 7.48 -0.72
C ARG A 152 -8.97 8.79 0.05
N ARG A 153 -9.67 8.81 1.18
CA ARG A 153 -9.76 10.02 2.04
C ARG A 153 -8.40 10.43 2.57
N TYR A 154 -7.62 9.48 3.05
CA TYR A 154 -6.25 9.73 3.51
C TYR A 154 -5.38 10.30 2.38
N SER A 155 -5.41 9.69 1.19
CA SER A 155 -4.65 10.16 0.03
C SER A 155 -5.07 11.57 -0.39
N MET A 156 -6.37 11.87 -0.41
CA MET A 156 -6.87 13.21 -0.73
C MET A 156 -6.43 14.26 0.30
N SER A 157 -6.35 13.92 1.57
CA SER A 157 -5.96 14.84 2.63
C SER A 157 -4.45 15.09 2.71
N THR A 158 -3.63 14.07 2.41
CA THR A 158 -2.17 14.14 2.57
C THR A 158 -1.41 14.29 1.25
N GLY A 159 -2.07 13.98 0.13
CA GLY A 159 -1.42 13.87 -1.18
C GLY A 159 -0.54 12.63 -1.34
N ALA A 160 -0.60 11.67 -0.41
CA ALA A 160 0.13 10.41 -0.48
C ALA A 160 -0.62 9.41 -1.37
N PRO A 161 -0.12 9.08 -2.57
CA PRO A 161 -0.80 8.14 -3.44
C PRO A 161 -0.66 6.70 -2.93
N PHE A 162 -1.52 5.80 -3.43
CA PHE A 162 -1.41 4.38 -3.12
C PHE A 162 -1.70 3.49 -4.32
N PHE A 163 -1.17 2.27 -4.26
CA PHE A 163 -1.29 1.24 -5.28
C PHE A 163 -1.72 -0.08 -4.63
N TYR A 164 -2.60 -0.83 -5.29
CA TYR A 164 -3.14 -2.07 -4.75
C TYR A 164 -3.55 -3.04 -5.85
N ALA A 165 -3.82 -4.28 -5.45
CA ALA A 165 -4.46 -5.28 -6.28
C ALA A 165 -5.84 -5.60 -5.71
N GLN A 166 -6.81 -5.89 -6.60
CA GLN A 166 -8.12 -6.39 -6.24
C GLN A 166 -8.62 -7.30 -7.37
N ALA A 167 -9.09 -8.49 -7.02
CA ALA A 167 -9.54 -9.50 -7.98
C ALA A 167 -8.52 -9.79 -9.11
N GLY A 168 -7.22 -9.74 -8.79
CA GLY A 168 -6.12 -9.96 -9.74
C GLY A 168 -5.75 -8.74 -10.60
N GLU A 169 -6.57 -7.71 -10.61
CA GLU A 169 -6.28 -6.46 -11.31
C GLU A 169 -5.49 -5.49 -10.44
N LYS A 170 -4.77 -4.56 -11.07
CA LYS A 170 -3.92 -3.57 -10.41
C LYS A 170 -4.49 -2.17 -10.56
N PHE A 171 -4.51 -1.44 -9.47
CA PHE A 171 -5.09 -0.11 -9.41
C PHE A 171 -4.13 0.86 -8.70
N GLY A 172 -4.10 2.09 -9.19
CA GLY A 172 -3.44 3.20 -8.53
C GLY A 172 -4.42 4.31 -8.19
N PHE A 173 -4.19 4.99 -7.07
CA PHE A 173 -4.94 6.18 -6.69
C PHE A 173 -3.97 7.33 -6.39
N GLY A 174 -4.31 8.54 -6.85
CA GLY A 174 -3.49 9.74 -6.74
C GLY A 174 -3.09 10.31 -8.10
N PRO A 175 -1.95 10.99 -8.23
CA PRO A 175 -1.50 11.58 -9.48
C PRO A 175 -1.42 10.56 -10.62
N VAL A 176 -1.81 10.97 -11.82
CA VAL A 176 -1.83 10.09 -13.02
C VAL A 176 -0.44 9.51 -13.29
N GLU A 177 0.60 10.30 -13.07
CA GLU A 177 1.98 9.87 -13.26
C GLU A 177 2.36 8.72 -12.30
N PHE A 178 1.89 8.77 -11.06
CA PHE A 178 2.09 7.66 -10.11
C PHE A 178 1.39 6.38 -10.59
N GLN A 179 0.13 6.51 -10.99
CA GLN A 179 -0.65 5.37 -11.47
C GLN A 179 0.01 4.71 -12.69
N GLN A 180 0.40 5.51 -13.69
CA GLN A 180 1.05 5.03 -14.91
C GLN A 180 2.40 4.36 -14.60
N GLU A 181 3.23 4.96 -13.73
CA GLU A 181 4.53 4.43 -13.35
C GLU A 181 4.39 3.08 -12.63
N MET A 182 3.44 2.95 -11.70
CA MET A 182 3.21 1.71 -10.97
C MET A 182 2.65 0.60 -11.87
N LEU A 183 1.73 0.92 -12.76
CA LEU A 183 1.21 -0.03 -13.75
C LEU A 183 2.31 -0.48 -14.72
N ALA A 184 3.14 0.43 -15.21
CA ALA A 184 4.25 0.11 -16.10
C ALA A 184 5.28 -0.82 -15.43
N LYS A 185 5.63 -0.59 -14.14
CA LYS A 185 6.47 -1.52 -13.37
C LYS A 185 5.87 -2.92 -13.32
N THR A 186 4.58 -3.01 -13.00
CA THR A 186 3.88 -4.30 -12.97
C THR A 186 3.91 -5.02 -14.32
N GLN A 187 3.69 -4.30 -15.43
CA GLN A 187 3.72 -4.87 -16.78
C GLN A 187 5.11 -5.41 -17.16
N ARG A 188 6.18 -4.76 -16.67
CA ARG A 188 7.56 -5.22 -16.87
C ARG A 188 8.00 -6.32 -15.88
N GLY A 189 7.13 -6.73 -14.95
CA GLY A 189 7.49 -7.70 -13.92
C GLY A 189 8.47 -7.12 -12.87
N GLU A 190 8.60 -5.81 -12.79
CA GLU A 190 9.45 -5.15 -11.81
C GLU A 190 8.79 -5.13 -10.42
N PRO A 191 9.58 -5.22 -9.34
CA PRO A 191 9.02 -5.10 -8.00
C PRO A 191 8.44 -3.70 -7.79
N THR A 192 7.29 -3.63 -7.12
CA THR A 192 6.61 -2.38 -6.78
C THR A 192 7.06 -1.84 -5.43
N TRP A 193 7.76 -2.66 -4.67
CA TRP A 193 8.33 -2.33 -3.35
C TRP A 193 9.51 -3.25 -3.01
#